data_1987c25a1ba68f3a6e60ca33507ddd54
#
_entry.id   1987c25a1ba68f3a6e60ca33507ddd54
#
_cell.length_a   1.000
_cell.length_b   1.000
_cell.length_c   1.000
_cell.angle_alpha   90.00
_cell.angle_beta   90.00
_cell.angle_gamma   90.00
#
_symmetry.space_group_name_H-M   'P 1'
#
loop_
_entity.id
_entity.type
_entity.pdbx_description
1 polymer ?
#
loop_
_entity_poly.entity_id
_entity_poly.type
_entity_poly.pdbx_seq_one_letter_code
_entity_poly.pdbx_strand_id
1 'polypeptide(L)'
;MKLLFALVLVAVCCAAVSSADVTVWATAVSKQESTGRAIIFRYAKALREGFQRTRFPDRVIVAWKYQSASGMPVAQEQEAMNRMEDLLEPFTEKSGRSLLVLVSTGENLREWTYYAKSGQEFLTDLNKALEGPALFPIQIHVAPDPEWSTYERFREGVSK
;
A
#
# COMPACT_ATOMS: atom_id res chain seq x y z
N MET A 1 -20.03 -10.76 -63.46
CA MET A 1 -19.62 -11.50 -62.21
C MET A 1 -18.73 -10.60 -61.43
N LYS A 2 -19.30 -9.92 -60.40
CA LYS A 2 -18.56 -8.99 -59.53
C LYS A 2 -18.18 -9.73 -58.23
N LEU A 3 -16.87 -9.96 -58.02
CA LEU A 3 -16.37 -10.49 -56.74
C LEU A 3 -16.36 -9.37 -55.72
N LEU A 4 -17.16 -9.51 -54.65
CA LEU A 4 -17.05 -8.70 -53.42
C LEU A 4 -15.98 -9.34 -52.53
N PHE A 5 -14.88 -8.60 -52.27
CA PHE A 5 -13.93 -8.92 -51.22
C PHE A 5 -14.46 -8.34 -49.93
N ALA A 6 -14.84 -9.20 -48.97
CA ALA A 6 -15.14 -8.80 -47.61
C ALA A 6 -13.83 -8.64 -46.82
N LEU A 7 -13.51 -7.40 -46.43
CA LEU A 7 -12.37 -7.07 -45.55
C LEU A 7 -12.76 -7.39 -44.11
N VAL A 8 -12.23 -8.48 -43.55
CA VAL A 8 -12.40 -8.80 -42.12
C VAL A 8 -11.37 -8.02 -41.33
N LEU A 9 -11.82 -6.98 -40.64
CA LEU A 9 -10.99 -6.20 -39.70
C LEU A 9 -10.89 -6.96 -38.38
N VAL A 10 -9.77 -7.66 -38.12
CA VAL A 10 -9.48 -8.27 -36.83
C VAL A 10 -8.96 -7.17 -35.90
N ALA A 11 -9.83 -6.67 -35.01
CA ALA A 11 -9.41 -5.79 -33.93
C ALA A 11 -8.62 -6.60 -32.88
N VAL A 12 -7.28 -6.50 -32.93
CA VAL A 12 -6.42 -7.01 -31.86
C VAL A 12 -6.58 -6.09 -30.66
N CYS A 13 -7.40 -6.54 -29.70
CA CYS A 13 -7.52 -5.89 -28.41
C CYS A 13 -6.22 -6.17 -27.63
N CYS A 14 -5.23 -5.26 -27.69
CA CYS A 14 -4.07 -5.27 -26.81
C CYS A 14 -4.56 -4.96 -25.40
N ALA A 15 -4.84 -5.99 -24.59
CA ALA A 15 -4.98 -5.82 -23.16
C ALA A 15 -3.62 -5.32 -22.62
N ALA A 16 -3.57 -4.04 -22.23
CA ALA A 16 -2.42 -3.50 -21.53
C ALA A 16 -2.27 -4.29 -20.22
N VAL A 17 -1.24 -5.11 -20.11
CA VAL A 17 -0.85 -5.73 -18.85
C VAL A 17 -0.41 -4.58 -17.96
N SER A 18 -1.23 -4.21 -16.98
CA SER A 18 -0.86 -3.22 -15.96
C SER A 18 0.27 -3.83 -15.13
N SER A 19 1.49 -3.37 -15.38
CA SER A 19 2.63 -3.71 -14.53
C SER A 19 2.40 -3.10 -13.14
N ALA A 20 2.58 -3.91 -12.09
CA ALA A 20 2.48 -3.41 -10.72
C ALA A 20 3.45 -2.24 -10.50
N ASP A 21 2.96 -1.18 -9.83
CA ASP A 21 3.79 0.01 -9.57
C ASP A 21 4.95 -0.28 -8.62
N VAL A 22 4.80 -1.22 -7.67
CA VAL A 22 5.90 -1.78 -6.87
C VAL A 22 6.40 -3.04 -7.55
N THR A 23 7.65 -3.02 -7.97
CA THR A 23 8.27 -4.17 -8.67
C THR A 23 9.06 -5.07 -7.75
N VAL A 24 9.56 -4.56 -6.62
CA VAL A 24 10.31 -5.32 -5.63
C VAL A 24 9.90 -4.90 -4.23
N TRP A 25 9.44 -5.87 -3.44
CA TRP A 25 9.25 -5.74 -2.00
C TRP A 25 10.47 -6.27 -1.24
N ALA A 26 10.78 -5.65 -0.10
CA ALA A 26 11.84 -6.10 0.80
C ALA A 26 11.35 -6.04 2.26
N THR A 27 12.06 -6.77 3.13
CA THR A 27 11.83 -6.78 4.57
C THR A 27 13.07 -6.30 5.29
N ALA A 28 12.88 -5.48 6.32
CA ALA A 28 13.90 -5.08 7.27
C ALA A 28 13.40 -5.30 8.70
N VAL A 29 14.30 -5.47 9.65
CA VAL A 29 13.98 -5.65 11.06
C VAL A 29 14.83 -4.70 11.89
N SER A 30 14.18 -3.92 12.75
CA SER A 30 14.83 -3.16 13.82
C SER A 30 14.55 -3.84 15.16
N LYS A 31 15.54 -3.88 16.05
CA LYS A 31 15.37 -4.38 17.42
C LYS A 31 15.71 -3.28 18.41
N GLN A 32 14.84 -3.12 19.39
CA GLN A 32 15.14 -2.25 20.52
C GLN A 32 16.05 -3.01 21.51
N GLU A 33 17.25 -2.51 21.75
CA GLU A 33 18.25 -3.20 22.58
C GLU A 33 17.77 -3.46 24.01
N SER A 34 17.05 -2.49 24.61
CA SER A 34 16.61 -2.57 26.00
C SER A 34 15.51 -3.60 26.27
N THR A 35 14.62 -3.85 25.30
CA THR A 35 13.47 -4.75 25.44
C THR A 35 13.59 -6.02 24.62
N GLY A 36 14.49 -6.06 23.66
CA GLY A 36 14.59 -7.13 22.65
C GLY A 36 13.43 -7.17 21.67
N ARG A 37 12.47 -6.24 21.78
CA ARG A 37 11.30 -6.17 20.89
C ARG A 37 11.73 -5.75 19.50
N ALA A 38 11.09 -6.36 18.50
CA ALA A 38 11.36 -6.10 17.10
C ALA A 38 10.25 -5.28 16.47
N ILE A 39 10.61 -4.48 15.48
CA ILE A 39 9.71 -3.90 14.51
C ILE A 39 10.09 -4.48 13.16
N ILE A 40 9.12 -5.08 12.48
CA ILE A 40 9.29 -5.66 11.15
C ILE A 40 8.74 -4.67 10.14
N PHE A 41 9.53 -4.36 9.13
CA PHE A 41 9.17 -3.48 8.02
C PHE A 41 9.06 -4.29 6.73
N ARG A 42 7.94 -4.15 6.01
CA ARG A 42 7.79 -4.56 4.62
C ARG A 42 7.70 -3.28 3.78
N TYR A 43 8.56 -3.12 2.81
CA TYR A 43 8.64 -1.86 2.07
C TYR A 43 8.89 -2.06 0.58
N ALA A 44 8.43 -1.09 -0.21
CA ALA A 44 8.67 -1.04 -1.63
C ALA A 44 10.16 -0.72 -1.90
N LYS A 45 10.97 -1.73 -2.21
CA LYS A 45 12.40 -1.54 -2.51
C LYS A 45 12.61 -0.90 -3.88
N ALA A 46 11.79 -1.27 -4.85
CA ALA A 46 11.84 -0.69 -6.20
C ALA A 46 10.44 -0.43 -6.74
N LEU A 47 10.31 0.70 -7.42
CA LEU A 47 9.14 1.07 -8.20
C LEU A 47 9.41 0.81 -9.68
N ARG A 48 8.34 0.64 -10.47
CA ARG A 48 8.48 0.46 -11.92
C ARG A 48 9.20 1.65 -12.56
N GLU A 49 9.89 1.38 -13.63
CA GLU A 49 10.56 2.42 -14.43
C GLU A 49 9.54 3.47 -14.90
N GLY A 50 9.91 4.75 -14.78
CA GLY A 50 9.05 5.87 -15.17
C GLY A 50 7.90 6.16 -14.20
N PHE A 51 7.86 5.54 -13.00
CA PHE A 51 6.86 5.89 -11.99
C PHE A 51 7.03 7.35 -11.53
N GLN A 52 5.95 8.13 -11.61
CA GLN A 52 5.98 9.57 -11.31
C GLN A 52 5.46 9.83 -9.89
N ARG A 53 6.35 9.91 -8.92
CA ARG A 53 6.03 10.19 -7.50
C ARG A 53 5.30 11.51 -7.30
N THR A 54 5.62 12.52 -8.10
CA THR A 54 4.99 13.85 -8.06
C THR A 54 3.47 13.83 -8.27
N ARG A 55 2.94 12.74 -8.84
CA ARG A 55 1.50 12.55 -9.01
C ARG A 55 0.81 12.03 -7.75
N PHE A 56 1.56 11.73 -6.69
CA PHE A 56 1.08 11.16 -5.43
C PHE A 56 1.60 12.01 -4.25
N PRO A 57 1.13 13.27 -4.13
CA PRO A 57 1.68 14.23 -3.17
C PRO A 57 1.18 14.03 -1.73
N ASP A 58 0.12 13.24 -1.52
CA ASP A 58 -0.48 13.08 -0.21
C ASP A 58 -0.06 11.76 0.44
N ARG A 59 0.54 11.87 1.62
CA ARG A 59 0.83 10.71 2.47
C ARG A 59 -0.39 10.37 3.31
N VAL A 60 -0.75 9.08 3.32
CA VAL A 60 -1.80 8.53 4.20
C VAL A 60 -1.20 7.43 5.05
N ILE A 61 -1.33 7.54 6.37
CA ILE A 61 -0.96 6.49 7.32
C ILE A 61 -2.24 5.93 7.90
N VAL A 62 -2.45 4.62 7.72
CA VAL A 62 -3.48 3.85 8.39
C VAL A 62 -2.80 3.14 9.57
N ALA A 63 -3.24 3.41 10.80
CA ALA A 63 -2.64 2.91 12.02
C ALA A 63 -3.62 2.01 12.79
N TRP A 64 -3.16 0.84 13.21
CA TRP A 64 -3.91 -0.10 14.04
C TRP A 64 -3.13 -0.40 15.30
N LYS A 65 -3.65 0.05 16.45
CA LYS A 65 -3.09 -0.24 17.76
C LYS A 65 -3.66 -1.54 18.31
N TYR A 66 -2.81 -2.34 18.91
CA TYR A 66 -3.18 -3.60 19.58
C TYR A 66 -2.42 -3.73 20.89
N GLN A 67 -2.68 -4.80 21.67
CA GLN A 67 -1.97 -5.07 22.90
C GLN A 67 -1.47 -6.51 22.92
N SER A 68 -0.17 -6.67 23.08
CA SER A 68 0.50 -7.95 23.20
C SER A 68 1.77 -7.83 24.04
N ALA A 69 2.06 -8.84 24.85
CA ALA A 69 3.27 -8.87 25.67
C ALA A 69 4.56 -8.86 24.82
N SER A 70 4.53 -9.49 23.63
CA SER A 70 5.66 -9.52 22.69
C SER A 70 5.82 -8.23 21.88
N GLY A 71 4.81 -7.35 21.86
CA GLY A 71 4.74 -6.20 20.96
C GLY A 71 4.30 -6.57 19.53
N MET A 72 4.12 -7.87 19.21
CA MET A 72 3.64 -8.36 17.91
C MET A 72 2.16 -8.74 18.01
N PRO A 73 1.36 -8.59 16.93
CA PRO A 73 -0.04 -8.98 16.95
C PRO A 73 -0.19 -10.49 17.15
N VAL A 74 -1.24 -10.91 17.86
CA VAL A 74 -1.62 -12.32 17.94
C VAL A 74 -2.22 -12.77 16.61
N ALA A 75 -2.28 -14.09 16.37
CA ALA A 75 -2.71 -14.66 15.08
C ALA A 75 -4.06 -14.11 14.59
N GLN A 76 -5.06 -14.04 15.46
CA GLN A 76 -6.39 -13.52 15.11
C GLN A 76 -6.37 -12.06 14.68
N GLU A 77 -5.56 -11.23 15.36
CA GLU A 77 -5.36 -9.82 15.00
C GLU A 77 -4.62 -9.68 13.67
N GLN A 78 -3.57 -10.49 13.47
CA GLN A 78 -2.82 -10.54 12.23
C GLN A 78 -3.73 -10.89 11.03
N GLU A 79 -4.62 -11.86 11.19
CA GLU A 79 -5.59 -12.25 10.15
C GLU A 79 -6.58 -11.11 9.85
N ALA A 80 -7.06 -10.40 10.87
CA ALA A 80 -7.96 -9.25 10.68
C ALA A 80 -7.26 -8.10 9.95
N MET A 81 -6.01 -7.82 10.29
CA MET A 81 -5.17 -6.82 9.63
C MET A 81 -4.90 -7.17 8.17
N ASN A 82 -4.58 -8.43 7.87
CA ASN A 82 -4.36 -8.90 6.51
C ASN A 82 -5.65 -8.80 5.69
N ARG A 83 -6.80 -9.20 6.24
CA ARG A 83 -8.09 -9.06 5.58
C ARG A 83 -8.43 -7.60 5.27
N MET A 84 -8.12 -6.66 6.18
CA MET A 84 -8.29 -5.23 5.90
C MET A 84 -7.42 -4.78 4.72
N GLU A 85 -6.15 -5.18 4.69
CA GLU A 85 -5.23 -4.87 3.58
C GLU A 85 -5.76 -5.42 2.24
N ASP A 86 -6.24 -6.66 2.22
CA ASP A 86 -6.83 -7.29 1.03
C ASP A 86 -8.09 -6.55 0.53
N LEU A 87 -8.93 -6.07 1.45
CA LEU A 87 -10.12 -5.27 1.11
C LEU A 87 -9.74 -3.92 0.51
N LEU A 88 -8.64 -3.32 0.95
CA LEU A 88 -8.17 -2.03 0.44
C LEU A 88 -7.50 -2.13 -0.94
N GLU A 89 -6.82 -3.23 -1.25
CA GLU A 89 -6.02 -3.38 -2.47
C GLU A 89 -6.74 -3.00 -3.77
N PRO A 90 -8.01 -3.42 -4.03
CA PRO A 90 -8.73 -3.03 -5.24
C PRO A 90 -8.97 -1.53 -5.37
N PHE A 91 -9.14 -0.84 -4.25
CA PHE A 91 -9.45 0.59 -4.19
C PHE A 91 -8.21 1.48 -4.15
N THR A 92 -7.07 0.92 -3.75
CA THR A 92 -5.79 1.61 -3.64
C THR A 92 -4.89 1.28 -4.84
N GLU A 93 -4.13 0.21 -4.78
CA GLU A 93 -3.10 -0.13 -5.76
C GLU A 93 -3.68 -0.46 -7.15
N LYS A 94 -4.72 -1.31 -7.23
CA LYS A 94 -5.31 -1.68 -8.53
C LYS A 94 -6.01 -0.52 -9.22
N SER A 95 -6.49 0.47 -8.46
CA SER A 95 -7.10 1.67 -9.02
C SER A 95 -6.07 2.64 -9.62
N GLY A 96 -4.79 2.52 -9.25
CA GLY A 96 -3.73 3.45 -9.61
C GLY A 96 -3.90 4.85 -9.00
N ARG A 97 -4.72 5.00 -7.95
CA ARG A 97 -4.94 6.27 -7.23
C ARG A 97 -4.07 6.43 -6.01
N SER A 98 -3.59 5.33 -5.44
CA SER A 98 -2.65 5.34 -4.33
C SER A 98 -1.72 4.13 -4.40
N LEU A 99 -0.64 4.18 -3.65
CA LEU A 99 0.39 3.17 -3.62
C LEU A 99 0.80 2.90 -2.18
N LEU A 100 0.71 1.64 -1.73
CA LEU A 100 1.31 1.20 -0.48
C LEU A 100 2.83 1.13 -0.67
N VAL A 101 3.58 1.77 0.23
CA VAL A 101 5.05 1.79 0.14
C VAL A 101 5.76 1.21 1.36
N LEU A 102 5.09 1.21 2.52
CA LEU A 102 5.70 0.75 3.76
C LEU A 102 4.62 0.20 4.71
N VAL A 103 4.91 -0.94 5.30
CA VAL A 103 4.15 -1.50 6.44
C VAL A 103 5.14 -1.72 7.57
N SER A 104 4.89 -1.14 8.75
CA SER A 104 5.62 -1.45 9.97
C SER A 104 4.74 -2.22 10.94
N THR A 105 5.30 -3.23 11.62
CA THR A 105 4.58 -4.04 12.61
C THR A 105 5.50 -4.32 13.79
N GLY A 106 5.08 -3.92 14.98
CA GLY A 106 5.81 -4.12 16.22
C GLY A 106 5.43 -3.06 17.24
N GLU A 107 5.88 -3.21 18.48
CA GLU A 107 5.61 -2.26 19.58
C GLU A 107 4.11 -1.94 19.75
N ASN A 108 3.24 -2.95 19.57
CA ASN A 108 1.79 -2.84 19.69
C ASN A 108 1.12 -1.89 18.67
N LEU A 109 1.78 -1.72 17.54
CA LEU A 109 1.30 -0.85 16.46
C LEU A 109 1.60 -1.50 15.10
N ARG A 110 0.63 -1.46 14.20
CA ARG A 110 0.86 -1.69 12.78
C ARG A 110 0.43 -0.47 12.00
N GLU A 111 1.30 -0.02 11.10
CA GLU A 111 1.04 1.12 10.23
C GLU A 111 1.26 0.74 8.78
N TRP A 112 0.34 1.21 7.94
CA TRP A 112 0.46 1.16 6.49
C TRP A 112 0.64 2.58 5.98
N THR A 113 1.73 2.84 5.28
CA THR A 113 2.00 4.14 4.65
C THR A 113 1.71 4.06 3.17
N TYR A 114 0.73 4.84 2.74
CA TYR A 114 0.36 5.03 1.35
C TYR A 114 0.78 6.42 0.87
N TYR A 115 1.04 6.53 -0.42
CA TYR A 115 1.03 7.81 -1.13
C TYR A 115 -0.11 7.81 -2.13
N ALA A 116 -0.91 8.89 -2.11
CA ALA A 116 -2.14 9.01 -2.88
C ALA A 116 -2.11 10.25 -3.77
N LYS A 117 -2.84 10.19 -4.89
CA LYS A 117 -3.07 11.36 -5.75
C LYS A 117 -3.89 12.43 -5.02
N SER A 118 -4.80 11.99 -4.13
CA SER A 118 -5.61 12.82 -3.28
C SER A 118 -5.93 12.06 -1.99
N GLY A 119 -5.60 12.65 -0.85
CA GLY A 119 -5.93 12.08 0.46
C GLY A 119 -7.43 11.99 0.69
N GLN A 120 -8.22 12.95 0.16
CA GLN A 120 -9.67 12.92 0.25
C GLN A 120 -10.29 11.76 -0.55
N GLU A 121 -9.79 11.50 -1.76
CA GLU A 121 -10.24 10.35 -2.56
C GLU A 121 -9.84 9.04 -1.88
N PHE A 122 -8.65 8.98 -1.27
CA PHE A 122 -8.24 7.80 -0.50
C PHE A 122 -9.22 7.51 0.64
N LEU A 123 -9.65 8.51 1.41
CA LEU A 123 -10.63 8.34 2.48
C LEU A 123 -11.97 7.84 1.96
N THR A 124 -12.40 8.33 0.81
CA THR A 124 -13.63 7.86 0.15
C THR A 124 -13.52 6.39 -0.25
N ASP A 125 -12.40 6.02 -0.86
CA ASP A 125 -12.10 4.64 -1.27
C ASP A 125 -11.98 3.70 -0.06
N LEU A 126 -11.32 4.14 1.00
CA LEU A 126 -11.18 3.38 2.24
C LEU A 126 -12.54 3.12 2.87
N ASN A 127 -13.39 4.14 3.01
CA ASN A 127 -14.73 3.96 3.56
C ASN A 127 -15.56 2.97 2.74
N LYS A 128 -15.45 3.03 1.41
CA LYS A 128 -16.12 2.10 0.51
C LYS A 128 -15.57 0.68 0.61
N ALA A 129 -14.26 0.53 0.71
CA ALA A 129 -13.59 -0.77 0.83
C ALA A 129 -13.95 -1.49 2.14
N LEU A 130 -14.10 -0.72 3.22
CA LEU A 130 -14.38 -1.24 4.56
C LEU A 130 -15.88 -1.19 4.92
N GLU A 131 -16.74 -0.89 3.95
CA GLU A 131 -18.19 -0.93 4.13
C GLU A 131 -18.63 -2.36 4.46
N GLY A 132 -19.34 -2.52 5.61
CA GLY A 132 -19.81 -3.82 6.05
C GLY A 132 -19.92 -3.94 7.57
N PRO A 133 -20.26 -5.14 8.07
CA PRO A 133 -20.46 -5.37 9.51
C PRO A 133 -19.16 -5.44 10.32
N ALA A 134 -18.00 -5.65 9.68
CA ALA A 134 -16.73 -5.72 10.36
C ALA A 134 -16.21 -4.31 10.67
N LEU A 135 -15.98 -4.02 11.94
CA LEU A 135 -15.34 -2.78 12.38
C LEU A 135 -13.84 -3.01 12.53
N PHE A 136 -13.06 -2.13 11.91
CA PHE A 136 -11.59 -2.13 12.02
C PHE A 136 -11.17 -0.97 12.94
N PRO A 137 -10.42 -1.24 14.03
CA PRO A 137 -10.01 -0.22 15.00
C PRO A 137 -8.82 0.60 14.48
N ILE A 138 -9.02 1.30 13.36
CA ILE A 138 -7.99 2.06 12.69
C ILE A 138 -8.08 3.56 12.97
N GLN A 139 -6.93 4.22 12.95
CA GLN A 139 -6.78 5.66 12.92
C GLN A 139 -6.11 6.04 11.60
N ILE A 140 -6.51 7.17 11.01
CA ILE A 140 -6.00 7.58 9.71
C ILE A 140 -5.42 8.99 9.83
N HIS A 141 -4.20 9.15 9.31
CA HIS A 141 -3.50 10.42 9.25
C HIS A 141 -3.18 10.77 7.81
N VAL A 142 -3.71 11.88 7.33
CA VAL A 142 -3.45 12.41 5.99
C VAL A 142 -2.64 13.68 6.11
N ALA A 143 -1.58 13.80 5.36
CA ALA A 143 -0.74 14.99 5.30
C ALA A 143 -0.08 15.13 3.92
N PRO A 144 0.12 16.35 3.41
CA PRO A 144 0.96 16.57 2.24
C PRO A 144 2.40 16.10 2.51
N ASP A 145 2.97 15.36 1.56
CA ASP A 145 4.37 14.95 1.56
C ASP A 145 4.82 14.74 0.09
N PRO A 146 4.81 15.79 -0.74
CA PRO A 146 5.08 15.70 -2.18
C PRO A 146 6.48 15.19 -2.50
N GLU A 147 7.43 15.38 -1.59
CA GLU A 147 8.81 14.89 -1.73
C GLU A 147 8.98 13.44 -1.23
N TRP A 148 7.93 12.81 -0.70
CA TRP A 148 7.98 11.49 -0.10
C TRP A 148 8.98 11.37 1.05
N SER A 149 9.15 12.45 1.80
CA SER A 149 10.20 12.61 2.84
C SER A 149 10.12 11.54 3.93
N THR A 150 8.92 11.09 4.27
CA THR A 150 8.71 10.03 5.27
C THR A 150 9.28 8.70 4.77
N TYR A 151 9.00 8.34 3.53
CA TYR A 151 9.47 7.11 2.92
C TYR A 151 10.98 7.15 2.63
N GLU A 152 11.50 8.28 2.14
CA GLU A 152 12.94 8.42 1.85
C GLU A 152 13.78 8.33 3.14
N ARG A 153 13.38 8.97 4.22
CA ARG A 153 14.06 8.82 5.53
C ARG A 153 14.11 7.38 6.02
N PHE A 154 13.01 6.64 5.83
CA PHE A 154 13.00 5.21 6.15
C PHE A 154 14.00 4.45 5.27
N ARG A 155 14.00 4.67 3.96
CA ARG A 155 14.91 4.01 3.02
C ARG A 155 16.39 4.27 3.32
N GLU A 156 16.74 5.50 3.65
CA GLU A 156 18.09 5.88 4.08
C GLU A 156 18.52 5.11 5.33
N GLY A 157 17.60 4.89 6.27
CA GLY A 157 17.85 4.14 7.50
C GLY A 157 18.13 2.66 7.28
N VAL A 158 17.48 2.02 6.29
CA VAL A 158 17.65 0.57 6.01
C VAL A 158 18.75 0.28 4.98
N SER A 159 19.34 1.31 4.37
CA SER A 159 20.43 1.16 3.37
C SER A 159 21.80 1.24 4.00
N LYS A 160 21.91 1.51 5.29
CA LYS A 160 23.15 1.55 6.08
C LYS A 160 23.39 0.21 6.75
#